data_897c2f0cfe453f676e0693355c230562
#
_entry.id   897c2f0cfe453f676e0693355c230562
#
_cell.length_a   1.000
_cell.length_b   1.000
_cell.length_c   1.000
_cell.angle_alpha   90.00
_cell.angle_beta   90.00
_cell.angle_gamma   90.00
#
_symmetry.space_group_name_H-M   'P 1'
#
loop_
_entity.id
_entity.type
_entity.pdbx_description
1 polymer ?
#
loop_
_entity_poly.entity_id
_entity_poly.type
_entity_poly.pdbx_seq_one_letter_code
_entity_poly.pdbx_strand_id
1 'polypeptide(L)'
;YILYMSPFKQNSKGINVCSHASKGCADSCLVGSGFGGMYENVNKGRVAKTEYFLSSRVEFLHQVKAEIEKAIAKHKDKAIVTFRLNGTSDLPYEKYKVFDNGTKNIFEMFPDVQFYDYTKNYLRFDKVLPSNYHLTFSRSETNEAKSLELLKRGFNVAMVFDKLPTEYQGFEVINADNDDLRFLDPKGVICGLKYKKMTGKGGAEKNKVAFESGFVIRTQAVKEKAVKKAA
;
A
#
# COMPACT_ATOMS: atom_id res chain seq x y z
N TYR A 1 -9.10 -3.18 -9.84
CA TYR A 1 -8.80 -1.79 -10.21
C TYR A 1 -7.96 -1.11 -9.14
N ILE A 2 -6.99 -0.28 -9.54
CA ILE A 2 -6.10 0.43 -8.61
C ILE A 2 -6.06 1.91 -8.95
N LEU A 3 -6.31 2.77 -7.95
CA LEU A 3 -6.15 4.21 -8.05
C LEU A 3 -4.72 4.60 -7.65
N TYR A 4 -3.95 5.10 -8.61
CA TYR A 4 -2.61 5.62 -8.38
C TYR A 4 -2.62 7.15 -8.32
N MET A 5 -2.12 7.70 -7.22
CA MET A 5 -1.88 9.14 -7.01
C MET A 5 -0.39 9.42 -6.94
N SER A 6 0.02 10.68 -7.04
CA SER A 6 1.40 11.08 -6.84
C SER A 6 1.74 11.04 -5.36
N PRO A 7 2.72 10.24 -4.92
CA PRO A 7 3.08 10.11 -3.51
C PRO A 7 3.79 11.35 -2.98
N PHE A 8 3.85 11.44 -1.66
CA PHE A 8 4.55 12.49 -0.93
C PHE A 8 4.07 13.90 -1.30
N LYS A 9 5.00 14.83 -1.40
CA LYS A 9 4.76 16.26 -1.68
C LYS A 9 4.87 16.61 -3.17
N GLN A 10 4.72 15.66 -4.07
CA GLN A 10 4.79 15.87 -5.52
C GLN A 10 3.48 16.47 -6.06
N ASN A 11 3.06 17.59 -5.49
CA ASN A 11 1.89 18.37 -5.87
C ASN A 11 2.13 19.84 -5.56
N SER A 12 1.34 20.75 -6.16
CA SER A 12 1.52 22.20 -6.04
C SER A 12 1.38 22.72 -4.61
N LYS A 13 0.61 22.03 -3.77
CA LYS A 13 0.35 22.41 -2.36
C LYS A 13 1.40 21.85 -1.39
N GLY A 14 2.35 21.03 -1.84
CA GLY A 14 3.34 20.38 -0.98
C GLY A 14 2.75 19.46 0.11
N ILE A 15 1.51 18.99 -0.07
CA ILE A 15 0.81 18.14 0.91
C ILE A 15 1.25 16.68 0.72
N ASN A 16 1.66 16.03 1.80
CA ASN A 16 2.07 14.63 1.76
C ASN A 16 0.85 13.69 1.82
N VAL A 17 0.55 12.98 0.73
CA VAL A 17 -0.53 11.98 0.67
C VAL A 17 -0.10 10.59 1.17
N CYS A 18 1.16 10.44 1.63
CA CYS A 18 1.72 9.26 2.29
C CYS A 18 2.31 9.66 3.65
N SER A 19 1.51 10.24 4.54
CA SER A 19 1.97 10.89 5.77
C SER A 19 2.79 10.00 6.72
N HIS A 20 2.62 8.68 6.65
CA HIS A 20 3.32 7.69 7.47
C HIS A 20 4.50 7.01 6.75
N ALA A 21 4.88 7.49 5.56
CA ALA A 21 6.02 6.94 4.85
C ALA A 21 7.33 7.33 5.54
N SER A 22 8.19 6.34 5.78
CA SER A 22 9.56 6.55 6.24
C SER A 22 10.45 7.05 5.10
N LYS A 23 11.68 7.47 5.42
CA LYS A 23 12.65 7.88 4.40
C LYS A 23 12.99 6.74 3.44
N GLY A 24 13.24 5.53 3.95
CA GLY A 24 13.52 4.36 3.12
C GLY A 24 12.34 4.00 2.21
N CYS A 25 11.10 4.09 2.71
CA CYS A 25 9.90 3.91 1.89
C CYS A 25 9.79 4.98 0.78
N ALA A 26 10.08 6.25 1.11
CA ALA A 26 10.00 7.36 0.17
C ALA A 26 11.03 7.21 -0.96
N ASP A 27 12.29 6.92 -0.60
CA ASP A 27 13.39 6.78 -1.54
C ASP A 27 13.25 5.51 -2.42
N SER A 28 12.55 4.49 -1.92
CA SER A 28 12.31 3.20 -2.62
C SER A 28 10.91 3.09 -3.20
N CYS A 29 10.20 4.20 -3.36
CA CYS A 29 8.80 4.17 -3.78
C CYS A 29 8.61 3.57 -5.17
N LEU A 30 7.64 2.67 -5.31
CA LEU A 30 7.29 1.99 -6.56
C LEU A 30 6.96 2.94 -7.73
N VAL A 31 6.64 4.20 -7.45
CA VAL A 31 6.45 5.24 -8.49
C VAL A 31 7.69 5.42 -9.36
N GLY A 32 8.88 5.22 -8.80
CA GLY A 32 10.15 5.29 -9.53
C GLY A 32 10.57 3.98 -10.19
N SER A 33 9.78 2.91 -10.13
CA SER A 33 10.06 1.61 -10.73
C SER A 33 9.08 1.26 -11.85
N GLY A 34 9.48 0.37 -12.77
CA GLY A 34 8.64 -0.10 -13.87
C GLY A 34 8.12 1.04 -14.76
N PHE A 35 6.92 0.86 -15.32
CA PHE A 35 6.30 1.83 -16.22
C PHE A 35 6.11 3.23 -15.60
N GLY A 36 5.85 3.31 -14.27
CA GLY A 36 5.70 4.58 -13.58
C GLY A 36 6.99 5.40 -13.53
N GLY A 37 8.15 4.75 -13.52
CA GLY A 37 9.45 5.40 -13.58
C GLY A 37 9.91 5.75 -15.00
N MET A 38 9.33 5.09 -16.02
CA MET A 38 9.76 5.22 -17.43
C MET A 38 8.96 6.28 -18.21
N TYR A 39 7.67 6.44 -17.91
CA TYR A 39 6.79 7.31 -18.69
C TYR A 39 6.34 8.54 -17.92
N GLU A 40 6.76 9.71 -18.40
CA GLU A 40 6.42 11.01 -17.81
C GLU A 40 4.89 11.25 -17.76
N ASN A 41 4.16 10.84 -18.80
CA ASN A 41 2.70 11.00 -18.87
C ASN A 41 1.97 10.24 -17.75
N VAL A 42 2.49 9.08 -17.32
CA VAL A 42 1.95 8.34 -16.18
C VAL A 42 2.07 9.17 -14.89
N ASN A 43 3.22 9.80 -14.69
CA ASN A 43 3.44 10.67 -13.54
C ASN A 43 2.61 11.95 -13.60
N LYS A 44 2.48 12.59 -14.76
CA LYS A 44 1.58 13.75 -14.96
C LYS A 44 0.12 13.40 -14.60
N GLY A 45 -0.37 12.23 -15.03
CA GLY A 45 -1.71 11.76 -14.68
C GLY A 45 -1.89 11.47 -13.17
N ARG A 46 -0.85 10.99 -12.48
CA ARG A 46 -0.87 10.81 -11.02
C ARG A 46 -0.91 12.16 -10.30
N VAL A 47 -0.08 13.12 -10.73
CA VAL A 47 -0.09 14.49 -10.19
C VAL A 47 -1.45 15.13 -10.37
N ALA A 48 -2.02 15.11 -11.59
CA ALA A 48 -3.34 15.68 -11.87
C ALA A 48 -4.44 15.13 -10.96
N LYS A 49 -4.47 13.81 -10.73
CA LYS A 49 -5.41 13.19 -9.78
C LYS A 49 -5.20 13.65 -8.34
N THR A 50 -3.94 13.82 -7.93
CA THR A 50 -3.60 14.31 -6.59
C THR A 50 -4.03 15.77 -6.42
N GLU A 51 -3.76 16.63 -7.41
CA GLU A 51 -4.21 18.01 -7.42
C GLU A 51 -5.73 18.12 -7.34
N TYR A 52 -6.45 17.31 -8.11
CA TYR A 52 -7.90 17.27 -8.10
C TYR A 52 -8.43 16.86 -6.71
N PHE A 53 -7.88 15.79 -6.11
CA PHE A 53 -8.25 15.39 -4.74
C PHE A 53 -7.98 16.49 -3.71
N LEU A 54 -6.87 17.22 -3.82
CA LEU A 54 -6.48 18.27 -2.87
C LEU A 54 -7.25 19.56 -3.05
N SER A 55 -7.73 19.87 -4.27
CA SER A 55 -8.50 21.08 -4.57
C SER A 55 -10.01 20.87 -4.39
N SER A 56 -10.53 19.72 -4.77
CA SER A 56 -11.97 19.44 -4.89
C SER A 56 -12.27 18.01 -4.45
N ARG A 57 -12.04 17.72 -3.16
CA ARG A 57 -12.14 16.35 -2.62
C ARG A 57 -13.52 15.73 -2.81
N VAL A 58 -14.57 16.48 -2.63
CA VAL A 58 -15.95 15.98 -2.74
C VAL A 58 -16.20 15.53 -4.18
N GLU A 59 -15.92 16.39 -5.15
CA GLU A 59 -16.10 16.13 -6.58
C GLU A 59 -15.21 14.97 -7.03
N PHE A 60 -13.96 14.91 -6.55
CA PHE A 60 -13.06 13.80 -6.81
C PHE A 60 -13.66 12.47 -6.33
N LEU A 61 -14.22 12.42 -5.13
CA LEU A 61 -14.83 11.20 -4.58
C LEU A 61 -16.11 10.82 -5.33
N HIS A 62 -16.91 11.79 -5.78
CA HIS A 62 -18.06 11.53 -6.65
C HIS A 62 -17.63 10.96 -8.00
N GLN A 63 -16.51 11.43 -8.58
CA GLN A 63 -15.96 10.84 -9.80
C GLN A 63 -15.47 9.42 -9.55
N VAL A 64 -14.75 9.17 -8.46
CA VAL A 64 -14.30 7.81 -8.08
C VAL A 64 -15.49 6.87 -7.95
N LYS A 65 -16.59 7.32 -7.32
CA LYS A 65 -17.85 6.57 -7.24
C LYS A 65 -18.37 6.20 -8.62
N ALA A 66 -18.48 7.16 -9.53
CA ALA A 66 -18.97 6.93 -10.90
C ALA A 66 -18.06 5.96 -11.70
N GLU A 67 -16.74 6.03 -11.50
CA GLU A 67 -15.80 5.10 -12.13
C GLU A 67 -15.91 3.67 -11.56
N ILE A 68 -16.20 3.51 -10.28
CA ILE A 68 -16.49 2.22 -9.65
C ILE A 68 -17.77 1.63 -10.24
N GLU A 69 -18.86 2.40 -10.31
CA GLU A 69 -20.14 1.97 -10.90
C GLU A 69 -19.96 1.52 -12.36
N LYS A 70 -19.21 2.30 -13.14
CA LYS A 70 -18.90 1.96 -14.54
C LYS A 70 -18.07 0.67 -14.64
N ALA A 71 -17.11 0.47 -13.76
CA ALA A 71 -16.29 -0.75 -13.74
C ALA A 71 -17.14 -1.98 -13.37
N ILE A 72 -18.02 -1.87 -12.38
CA ILE A 72 -18.96 -2.93 -11.99
C ILE A 72 -19.88 -3.29 -13.19
N ALA A 73 -20.51 -2.28 -13.81
CA ALA A 73 -21.39 -2.50 -14.95
C ALA A 73 -20.67 -3.16 -16.14
N LYS A 74 -19.43 -2.75 -16.42
CA LYS A 74 -18.62 -3.32 -17.50
C LYS A 74 -18.31 -4.80 -17.31
N HIS A 75 -18.14 -5.24 -16.06
CA HIS A 75 -17.74 -6.60 -15.73
C HIS A 75 -18.89 -7.46 -15.15
N LYS A 76 -20.10 -6.91 -15.15
CA LYS A 76 -21.30 -7.65 -14.71
C LYS A 76 -21.34 -9.04 -15.40
N ASP A 77 -21.58 -10.06 -14.62
CA ASP A 77 -21.67 -11.47 -15.05
C ASP A 77 -20.38 -12.07 -15.66
N LYS A 78 -19.26 -11.33 -15.65
CA LYS A 78 -17.97 -11.77 -16.23
C LYS A 78 -16.87 -11.95 -15.20
N ALA A 79 -16.81 -11.09 -14.21
CA ALA A 79 -15.77 -11.11 -13.17
C ALA A 79 -16.21 -10.35 -11.91
N ILE A 80 -15.72 -10.79 -10.76
CA ILE A 80 -15.81 -10.03 -9.52
C ILE A 80 -14.78 -8.91 -9.58
N VAL A 81 -15.22 -7.68 -9.43
CA VAL A 81 -14.32 -6.51 -9.39
C VAL A 81 -13.99 -6.12 -7.97
N THR A 82 -12.72 -5.82 -7.73
CA THR A 82 -12.20 -5.33 -6.46
C THR A 82 -11.42 -4.04 -6.67
N PHE A 83 -11.31 -3.21 -5.64
CA PHE A 83 -10.71 -1.89 -5.76
C PHE A 83 -9.66 -1.64 -4.68
N ARG A 84 -8.56 -1.05 -5.10
CA ARG A 84 -7.49 -0.54 -4.25
C ARG A 84 -7.35 0.96 -4.47
N LEU A 85 -7.75 1.77 -3.47
CA LEU A 85 -7.79 3.22 -3.62
C LEU A 85 -6.45 3.90 -3.27
N ASN A 86 -5.58 3.20 -2.55
CA ASN A 86 -4.25 3.68 -2.16
C ASN A 86 -3.14 2.91 -2.90
N GLY A 87 -3.10 2.98 -4.23
CA GLY A 87 -2.02 2.36 -5.02
C GLY A 87 -0.65 2.93 -4.70
N THR A 88 -0.55 4.25 -4.51
CA THR A 88 0.68 4.99 -4.17
C THR A 88 0.42 6.16 -3.21
N SER A 89 -0.61 6.04 -2.38
CA SER A 89 -0.98 6.96 -1.30
C SER A 89 -1.26 6.16 -0.01
N ASP A 90 -1.54 6.86 1.08
CA ASP A 90 -2.00 6.26 2.35
C ASP A 90 -3.06 7.20 2.97
N LEU A 91 -4.16 7.38 2.21
CA LEU A 91 -5.27 8.25 2.57
C LEU A 91 -6.37 7.47 3.31
N PRO A 92 -6.92 8.02 4.39
CA PRO A 92 -7.97 7.36 5.15
C PRO A 92 -9.35 7.58 4.52
N TYR A 93 -9.64 6.91 3.39
CA TYR A 93 -10.90 7.05 2.66
C TYR A 93 -12.13 6.71 3.52
N GLU A 94 -11.98 5.87 4.54
CA GLU A 94 -13.03 5.56 5.51
C GLU A 94 -13.50 6.76 6.34
N LYS A 95 -12.72 7.82 6.38
CA LYS A 95 -13.06 9.06 7.11
C LYS A 95 -13.75 10.10 6.24
N TYR A 96 -13.75 9.94 4.93
CA TYR A 96 -14.31 10.93 4.02
C TYR A 96 -15.79 10.65 3.77
N LYS A 97 -16.63 11.08 4.69
CA LYS A 97 -18.09 10.98 4.60
C LYS A 97 -18.62 12.13 3.75
N VAL A 98 -18.76 11.89 2.45
CA VAL A 98 -19.22 12.89 1.47
C VAL A 98 -20.47 12.48 0.71
N PHE A 99 -20.92 11.23 0.91
CA PHE A 99 -22.12 10.69 0.26
C PHE A 99 -23.29 10.65 1.24
N ASP A 100 -24.50 10.53 0.69
CA ASP A 100 -25.74 10.42 1.48
C ASP A 100 -25.83 11.54 2.53
N ASN A 101 -25.78 12.80 2.07
CA ASN A 101 -25.76 13.99 2.91
C ASN A 101 -24.64 14.00 3.98
N GLY A 102 -23.47 13.47 3.63
CA GLY A 102 -22.30 13.48 4.52
C GLY A 102 -22.30 12.38 5.59
N THR A 103 -23.16 11.36 5.45
CA THR A 103 -23.23 10.25 6.42
C THR A 103 -22.40 9.04 6.01
N LYS A 104 -22.17 8.82 4.69
CA LYS A 104 -21.47 7.66 4.15
C LYS A 104 -20.13 8.00 3.49
N ASN A 105 -19.18 7.11 3.65
CA ASN A 105 -17.92 7.08 2.89
C ASN A 105 -18.06 6.19 1.65
N ILE A 106 -16.98 6.11 0.84
CA ILE A 106 -16.99 5.35 -0.42
C ILE A 106 -17.22 3.85 -0.22
N PHE A 107 -16.74 3.26 0.86
CA PHE A 107 -16.91 1.84 1.15
C PHE A 107 -18.36 1.51 1.53
N GLU A 108 -18.99 2.38 2.32
CA GLU A 108 -20.39 2.27 2.73
C GLU A 108 -21.37 2.49 1.57
N MET A 109 -20.92 3.12 0.47
CA MET A 109 -21.70 3.23 -0.77
C MET A 109 -21.75 1.94 -1.59
N PHE A 110 -20.81 1.03 -1.39
CA PHE A 110 -20.66 -0.22 -2.16
C PHE A 110 -20.46 -1.42 -1.21
N PRO A 111 -21.46 -1.78 -0.38
CA PRO A 111 -21.29 -2.78 0.67
C PRO A 111 -20.92 -4.18 0.14
N ASP A 112 -21.32 -4.50 -1.09
CA ASP A 112 -21.06 -5.80 -1.74
C ASP A 112 -19.75 -5.83 -2.55
N VAL A 113 -18.97 -4.74 -2.53
CA VAL A 113 -17.71 -4.62 -3.27
C VAL A 113 -16.53 -4.74 -2.31
N GLN A 114 -15.57 -5.62 -2.60
CA GLN A 114 -14.36 -5.75 -1.82
C GLN A 114 -13.37 -4.63 -2.14
N PHE A 115 -12.97 -3.90 -1.11
CA PHE A 115 -11.87 -2.96 -1.13
C PHE A 115 -10.69 -3.46 -0.31
N TYR A 116 -9.47 -3.08 -0.69
CA TYR A 116 -8.27 -3.44 0.04
C TYR A 116 -7.16 -2.42 -0.21
N ASP A 117 -6.31 -2.20 0.79
CA ASP A 117 -5.19 -1.28 0.69
C ASP A 117 -4.01 -1.72 1.58
N TYR A 118 -2.85 -1.11 1.36
CA TYR A 118 -1.75 -1.12 2.29
C TYR A 118 -1.71 0.19 3.07
N THR A 119 -1.33 0.13 4.33
CA THR A 119 -1.16 1.33 5.16
C THR A 119 0.06 1.21 6.06
N LYS A 120 0.71 2.34 6.35
CA LYS A 120 1.72 2.47 7.40
C LYS A 120 1.17 3.10 8.67
N ASN A 121 -0.11 3.46 8.67
CA ASN A 121 -0.79 4.01 9.83
C ASN A 121 -1.27 2.88 10.75
N TYR A 122 -0.48 2.58 11.78
CA TYR A 122 -0.78 1.58 12.78
C TYR A 122 -2.13 1.80 13.47
N LEU A 123 -2.51 3.07 13.75
CA LEU A 123 -3.73 3.42 14.48
C LEU A 123 -5.03 3.03 13.74
N ARG A 124 -4.97 2.67 12.48
CA ARG A 124 -6.13 2.18 11.73
C ARG A 124 -6.55 0.78 12.15
N PHE A 125 -5.63 -0.01 12.70
CA PHE A 125 -5.88 -1.38 13.18
C PHE A 125 -6.55 -1.45 14.57
N ASP A 126 -6.65 -0.31 15.25
CA ASP A 126 -7.37 -0.16 16.52
C ASP A 126 -8.80 0.38 16.33
N LYS A 127 -9.24 0.51 15.06
CA LYS A 127 -10.56 1.04 14.71
C LYS A 127 -11.42 0.00 14.03
N VAL A 128 -12.72 0.15 14.20
CA VAL A 128 -13.69 -0.61 13.39
C VAL A 128 -13.70 0.00 11.99
N LEU A 129 -13.35 -0.81 11.01
CA LEU A 129 -13.40 -0.47 9.60
C LEU A 129 -14.66 -1.07 8.95
N PRO A 130 -15.12 -0.54 7.80
CA PRO A 130 -16.15 -1.19 7.00
C PRO A 130 -15.80 -2.65 6.71
N SER A 131 -16.77 -3.56 6.82
CA SER A 131 -16.55 -5.01 6.69
C SER A 131 -16.00 -5.44 5.34
N ASN A 132 -16.26 -4.64 4.31
CA ASN A 132 -15.79 -4.83 2.93
C ASN A 132 -14.45 -4.11 2.64
N TYR A 133 -13.75 -3.63 3.67
CA TYR A 133 -12.45 -2.96 3.52
C TYR A 133 -11.34 -3.69 4.27
N HIS A 134 -10.43 -4.32 3.53
CA HIS A 134 -9.28 -5.04 4.07
C HIS A 134 -8.02 -4.17 4.08
N LEU A 135 -7.31 -4.14 5.20
CA LEU A 135 -6.01 -3.46 5.34
C LEU A 135 -4.89 -4.44 5.63
N THR A 136 -3.81 -4.31 4.86
CA THR A 136 -2.52 -4.95 5.14
C THR A 136 -1.55 -3.89 5.67
N PHE A 137 -0.95 -4.12 6.84
CA PHE A 137 0.05 -3.19 7.35
C PHE A 137 1.32 -3.28 6.51
N SER A 138 1.97 -2.15 6.26
CA SER A 138 3.20 -2.11 5.46
C SER A 138 4.39 -1.76 6.34
N ARG A 139 5.28 -2.73 6.51
CA ARG A 139 6.51 -2.56 7.28
C ARG A 139 7.43 -1.54 6.61
N SER A 140 8.14 -0.79 7.43
CA SER A 140 9.27 0.06 7.05
C SER A 140 10.38 -0.08 8.09
N GLU A 141 11.54 0.52 7.85
CA GLU A 141 12.69 0.51 8.77
C GLU A 141 12.40 1.14 10.13
N THR A 142 11.34 1.93 10.24
CA THR A 142 11.00 2.67 11.47
C THR A 142 9.85 2.06 12.27
N ASN A 143 9.16 1.03 11.75
CA ASN A 143 7.96 0.48 12.38
C ASN A 143 7.99 -1.04 12.62
N GLU A 144 9.17 -1.65 12.67
CA GLU A 144 9.36 -3.10 12.88
C GLU A 144 8.60 -3.64 14.10
N ALA A 145 8.74 -2.99 15.26
CA ALA A 145 8.07 -3.43 16.49
C ALA A 145 6.54 -3.46 16.34
N LYS A 146 5.97 -2.44 15.68
CA LYS A 146 4.53 -2.37 15.39
C LYS A 146 4.10 -3.44 14.37
N SER A 147 4.97 -3.76 13.41
CA SER A 147 4.73 -4.84 12.45
C SER A 147 4.59 -6.20 13.15
N LEU A 148 5.53 -6.52 14.05
CA LEU A 148 5.51 -7.77 14.81
C LEU A 148 4.34 -7.83 15.81
N GLU A 149 3.97 -6.70 16.41
CA GLU A 149 2.78 -6.61 17.27
C GLU A 149 1.50 -6.92 16.50
N LEU A 150 1.33 -6.37 15.30
CA LEU A 150 0.16 -6.62 14.47
C LEU A 150 0.08 -8.08 14.01
N LEU A 151 1.22 -8.70 13.63
CA LEU A 151 1.27 -10.13 13.31
C LEU A 151 0.80 -10.99 14.49
N LYS A 152 1.25 -10.70 15.73
CA LYS A 152 0.79 -11.38 16.95
C LYS A 152 -0.72 -11.22 17.19
N ARG A 153 -1.29 -10.12 16.76
CA ARG A 153 -2.75 -9.84 16.80
C ARG A 153 -3.52 -10.51 15.65
N GLY A 154 -2.84 -11.23 14.74
CA GLY A 154 -3.45 -11.92 13.61
C GLY A 154 -3.66 -11.06 12.36
N PHE A 155 -3.09 -9.85 12.30
CA PHE A 155 -3.11 -9.02 11.10
C PHE A 155 -1.96 -9.37 10.16
N ASN A 156 -2.16 -9.17 8.86
CA ASN A 156 -1.16 -9.40 7.85
C ASN A 156 -0.24 -8.17 7.69
N VAL A 157 1.04 -8.43 7.45
CA VAL A 157 2.04 -7.37 7.28
C VAL A 157 2.85 -7.59 6.01
N ALA A 158 2.82 -6.61 5.12
CA ALA A 158 3.67 -6.60 3.94
C ALA A 158 5.10 -6.17 4.30
N MET A 159 6.08 -6.97 3.90
CA MET A 159 7.51 -6.73 4.12
C MET A 159 8.30 -6.93 2.83
N VAL A 160 9.30 -6.06 2.60
CA VAL A 160 10.15 -6.12 1.40
C VAL A 160 11.46 -6.82 1.71
N PHE A 161 11.79 -7.83 0.92
CA PHE A 161 12.99 -8.64 1.06
C PHE A 161 13.86 -8.56 -0.21
N ASP A 162 15.17 -8.81 -0.05
CA ASP A 162 16.06 -9.05 -1.18
C ASP A 162 15.77 -10.41 -1.85
N LYS A 163 15.53 -11.43 -1.03
CA LYS A 163 15.05 -12.77 -1.42
C LYS A 163 13.98 -13.19 -0.42
N LEU A 164 12.89 -13.79 -0.90
CA LEU A 164 11.82 -14.24 -0.02
C LEU A 164 12.31 -15.43 0.85
N PRO A 165 12.30 -15.29 2.19
CA PRO A 165 12.46 -16.43 3.08
C PRO A 165 11.12 -17.17 3.22
N THR A 166 11.13 -18.36 3.80
CA THR A 166 9.89 -19.08 4.19
C THR A 166 9.34 -18.59 5.53
N GLU A 167 10.22 -18.02 6.37
CA GLU A 167 9.90 -17.53 7.70
C GLU A 167 10.71 -16.27 8.03
N TYR A 168 10.15 -15.36 8.80
CA TYR A 168 10.83 -14.21 9.37
C TYR A 168 10.30 -13.89 10.78
N GLN A 169 11.20 -13.82 11.76
CA GLN A 169 10.86 -13.51 13.17
C GLN A 169 9.78 -14.44 13.78
N GLY A 170 9.73 -15.73 13.36
CA GLY A 170 8.75 -16.71 13.83
C GLY A 170 7.39 -16.65 13.13
N PHE A 171 7.26 -15.90 12.04
CA PHE A 171 6.04 -15.81 11.25
C PHE A 171 6.27 -16.36 9.84
N GLU A 172 5.28 -17.06 9.32
CA GLU A 172 5.26 -17.55 7.94
C GLU A 172 5.33 -16.39 6.95
N VAL A 173 6.12 -16.57 5.88
CA VAL A 173 6.22 -15.61 4.76
C VAL A 173 5.60 -16.23 3.51
N ILE A 174 4.50 -15.66 3.07
CA ILE A 174 3.88 -16.02 1.78
C ILE A 174 4.41 -15.13 0.66
N ASN A 175 4.43 -15.65 -0.58
CA ASN A 175 4.85 -14.89 -1.75
C ASN A 175 3.73 -13.96 -2.24
N ALA A 176 3.77 -12.70 -1.84
CA ALA A 176 2.80 -11.68 -2.19
C ALA A 176 3.03 -11.02 -3.58
N ASP A 177 4.05 -11.46 -4.32
CA ASP A 177 4.25 -11.05 -5.72
C ASP A 177 3.42 -11.89 -6.71
N ASN A 178 2.80 -13.00 -6.28
CA ASN A 178 1.97 -13.86 -7.13
C ASN A 178 0.68 -13.16 -7.57
N ASP A 179 0.07 -12.42 -6.67
CA ASP A 179 -1.12 -11.58 -6.91
C ASP A 179 -1.16 -10.40 -5.95
N ASP A 180 -2.16 -9.51 -6.05
CA ASP A 180 -2.35 -8.36 -5.16
C ASP A 180 -3.60 -8.48 -4.27
N LEU A 181 -4.28 -9.64 -4.24
CA LEU A 181 -5.57 -9.82 -3.56
C LEU A 181 -5.40 -10.16 -2.06
N ARG A 182 -4.81 -9.25 -1.30
CA ARG A 182 -4.41 -9.44 0.11
C ARG A 182 -5.53 -9.87 1.07
N PHE A 183 -6.79 -9.61 0.72
CA PHE A 183 -7.95 -10.04 1.49
C PHE A 183 -8.23 -11.56 1.41
N LEU A 184 -7.57 -12.27 0.48
CA LEU A 184 -7.62 -13.73 0.35
C LEU A 184 -6.49 -14.44 1.10
N ASP A 185 -5.49 -13.70 1.59
CA ASP A 185 -4.35 -14.29 2.30
C ASP A 185 -4.76 -14.91 3.65
N PRO A 186 -4.06 -15.93 4.13
CA PRO A 186 -4.18 -16.41 5.50
C PRO A 186 -3.94 -15.29 6.51
N LYS A 187 -4.51 -15.39 7.71
CA LYS A 187 -4.34 -14.37 8.77
C LYS A 187 -3.02 -14.56 9.52
N GLY A 188 -2.42 -13.45 9.93
CA GLY A 188 -1.22 -13.43 10.76
C GLY A 188 0.06 -13.83 10.02
N VAL A 189 0.07 -13.67 8.70
CA VAL A 189 1.24 -13.97 7.86
C VAL A 189 1.95 -12.71 7.38
N ILE A 190 3.22 -12.88 7.04
CA ILE A 190 4.00 -11.85 6.34
C ILE A 190 3.75 -11.99 4.84
N CYS A 191 3.17 -10.95 4.24
CA CYS A 191 3.05 -10.82 2.80
C CYS A 191 4.41 -10.38 2.23
N GLY A 192 5.27 -11.33 1.90
CA GLY A 192 6.63 -11.09 1.41
C GLY A 192 6.63 -10.56 -0.01
N LEU A 193 7.26 -9.40 -0.21
CA LEU A 193 7.45 -8.77 -1.49
C LEU A 193 8.94 -8.72 -1.83
N LYS A 194 9.30 -9.14 -3.04
CA LYS A 194 10.67 -9.03 -3.52
C LYS A 194 10.97 -7.59 -3.94
N TYR A 195 12.11 -7.06 -3.50
CA TYR A 195 12.51 -5.71 -3.85
C TYR A 195 12.64 -5.53 -5.37
N LYS A 196 11.92 -4.55 -5.89
CA LYS A 196 11.95 -4.17 -7.31
C LYS A 196 12.94 -3.02 -7.48
N LYS A 197 14.11 -3.33 -8.05
CA LYS A 197 15.17 -2.33 -8.25
C LYS A 197 14.68 -1.13 -9.05
N MET A 198 15.07 0.05 -8.59
CA MET A 198 14.86 1.30 -9.30
C MET A 198 15.76 1.33 -10.53
N THR A 199 15.21 1.73 -11.65
CA THR A 199 15.90 1.93 -12.92
C THR A 199 15.93 3.43 -13.27
N GLY A 200 16.80 3.83 -14.21
CA GLY A 200 16.92 5.20 -14.65
C GLY A 200 17.84 6.07 -13.77
N LYS A 201 17.78 7.39 -14.02
CA LYS A 201 18.67 8.38 -13.36
C LYS A 201 18.49 8.38 -11.83
N GLY A 202 19.60 8.19 -11.11
CA GLY A 202 19.60 8.11 -9.65
C GLY A 202 19.09 6.78 -9.06
N GLY A 203 18.74 5.78 -9.89
CA GLY A 203 18.25 4.49 -9.43
C GLY A 203 19.27 3.73 -8.59
N ALA A 204 20.55 3.78 -8.93
CA ALA A 204 21.62 3.12 -8.17
C ALA A 204 21.69 3.62 -6.72
N GLU A 205 21.67 4.94 -6.52
CA GLU A 205 21.71 5.53 -5.17
C GLU A 205 20.45 5.19 -4.37
N LYS A 206 19.27 5.27 -4.98
CA LYS A 206 18.01 4.86 -4.33
C LYS A 206 18.01 3.39 -3.93
N ASN A 207 18.54 2.51 -4.78
CA ASN A 207 18.70 1.09 -4.45
C ASN A 207 19.65 0.90 -3.25
N LYS A 208 20.77 1.62 -3.21
CA LYS A 208 21.69 1.60 -2.08
C LYS A 208 21.00 2.03 -0.78
N VAL A 209 20.29 3.16 -0.80
CA VAL A 209 19.53 3.67 0.35
C VAL A 209 18.47 2.67 0.82
N ALA A 210 17.77 1.99 -0.08
CA ALA A 210 16.77 0.98 0.25
C ALA A 210 17.33 -0.15 1.13
N PHE A 211 18.56 -0.58 0.85
CA PHE A 211 19.24 -1.62 1.61
C PHE A 211 19.93 -1.10 2.88
N GLU A 212 20.55 0.06 2.82
CA GLU A 212 21.28 0.64 3.96
C GLU A 212 20.34 1.16 5.06
N SER A 213 19.18 1.69 4.69
CA SER A 213 18.14 2.10 5.66
C SER A 213 17.53 0.92 6.41
N GLY A 214 17.61 -0.31 5.85
CA GLY A 214 16.90 -1.48 6.37
C GLY A 214 15.42 -1.54 5.93
N PHE A 215 15.00 -0.72 4.96
CA PHE A 215 13.68 -0.84 4.33
C PHE A 215 13.56 -2.21 3.64
N VAL A 216 14.59 -2.61 2.90
CA VAL A 216 14.73 -3.95 2.33
C VAL A 216 15.42 -4.86 3.35
N ILE A 217 14.76 -5.94 3.74
CA ILE A 217 15.29 -6.93 4.68
C ILE A 217 16.24 -7.86 3.91
N ARG A 218 17.51 -7.99 4.37
CA ARG A 218 18.49 -8.90 3.80
C ARG A 218 18.35 -10.29 4.41
N THR A 219 18.13 -11.30 3.59
CA THR A 219 17.90 -12.69 4.03
C THR A 219 19.15 -13.32 4.68
N GLN A 220 20.35 -12.92 4.29
CA GLN A 220 21.60 -13.41 4.94
C GLN A 220 21.69 -12.93 6.40
N ALA A 221 21.31 -11.70 6.70
CA ALA A 221 21.27 -11.17 8.06
C ALA A 221 20.24 -11.90 8.97
N VAL A 222 19.21 -12.49 8.36
CA VAL A 222 18.20 -13.30 9.08
C VAL A 222 18.79 -14.61 9.56
N LYS A 223 19.57 -15.30 8.72
CA LYS A 223 20.25 -16.58 9.09
C LYS A 223 21.26 -16.40 10.22
N GLU A 224 22.05 -15.32 10.19
CA GLU A 224 23.02 -15.02 11.25
C GLU A 224 22.37 -14.71 12.61
N LYS A 225 21.22 -14.01 12.61
CA LYS A 225 20.45 -13.75 13.83
C LYS A 225 19.80 -15.01 14.41
N ALA A 226 19.32 -15.91 13.55
CA ALA A 226 18.74 -17.19 13.99
C ALA A 226 19.79 -18.10 14.64
N VAL A 227 20.99 -18.19 14.06
CA VAL A 227 22.12 -18.96 14.62
C VAL A 227 22.57 -18.40 15.97
N LYS A 228 22.68 -17.08 16.13
CA LYS A 228 23.03 -16.43 17.41
C LYS A 228 21.98 -16.57 18.51
N LYS A 229 20.74 -16.88 18.17
CA LYS A 229 19.65 -17.07 19.14
C LYS A 229 19.49 -18.54 19.57
N ALA A 230 20.09 -19.47 18.82
CA ALA A 230 20.08 -20.90 19.08
C ALA A 230 21.38 -21.39 19.76
N ALA A 231 22.38 -20.51 19.91
CA ALA A 231 23.63 -20.72 20.67
C ALA A 231 23.60 -19.96 22.01
#